data_cc6aadd5ff93f5ff7e2c5df9c50cd26a
#
_entry.id   cc6aadd5ff93f5ff7e2c5df9c50cd26a
#
_cell.length_a   1.000
_cell.length_b   1.000
_cell.length_c   1.000
_cell.angle_alpha   90.00
_cell.angle_beta   90.00
_cell.angle_gamma   90.00
#
_symmetry.space_group_name_H-M   'P 1'
#
loop_
_entity.id
_entity.type
_entity.pdbx_description
1 polymer ?
#
loop_
_entity_poly.entity_id
_entity_poly.type
_entity_poly.pdbx_seq_one_letter_code
_entity_poly.pdbx_strand_id
1 'polypeptide(L)'
;FKKIIINNIISMAFLKKTNSREPMSEINVTPFVDVMLVLLIIFMVTAPLLTVGVQVDLPESSADSLPEEQEPLTLTINSKGEIFIQESKVEYDNVIAKILAISKNRTDTRIYVRGDKTINYGRVLEIMGMLSGSGFTKVALISEPYKER
;
A
#
# COMPACT_ATOMS: atom_id res chain seq x y z
N PHE A 1 61.05 -9.56 -65.72
CA PHE A 1 61.32 -8.99 -64.35
C PHE A 1 60.17 -8.11 -63.90
N LYS A 2 59.68 -7.19 -64.71
CA LYS A 2 58.60 -6.25 -64.35
C LYS A 2 57.25 -6.96 -64.01
N LYS A 3 56.94 -8.03 -64.74
CA LYS A 3 55.70 -8.82 -64.55
C LYS A 3 55.65 -9.60 -63.23
N ILE A 4 56.82 -10.06 -62.78
CA ILE A 4 56.92 -10.81 -61.51
C ILE A 4 56.77 -9.90 -60.27
N ILE A 5 57.32 -8.69 -60.38
CA ILE A 5 57.24 -7.69 -59.32
C ILE A 5 55.78 -7.20 -59.15
N ILE A 6 55.08 -7.00 -60.25
CA ILE A 6 53.69 -6.56 -60.22
C ILE A 6 52.76 -7.63 -59.64
N ASN A 7 52.95 -8.90 -59.97
CA ASN A 7 52.19 -10.00 -59.36
C ASN A 7 52.46 -10.15 -57.87
N ASN A 8 53.69 -9.96 -57.40
CA ASN A 8 53.95 -10.02 -55.95
C ASN A 8 53.36 -8.84 -55.20
N ILE A 9 53.35 -7.64 -55.81
CA ILE A 9 52.72 -6.47 -55.19
C ILE A 9 51.18 -6.65 -55.10
N ILE A 10 50.57 -7.22 -56.12
CA ILE A 10 49.12 -7.48 -56.15
C ILE A 10 48.77 -8.58 -55.14
N SER A 11 49.59 -9.62 -54.98
CA SER A 11 49.40 -10.64 -53.95
C SER A 11 49.50 -10.11 -52.53
N MET A 12 50.42 -9.18 -52.27
CA MET A 12 50.55 -8.55 -50.96
C MET A 12 49.42 -7.59 -50.62
N ALA A 13 48.82 -6.96 -51.64
CA ALA A 13 47.72 -6.03 -51.43
C ALA A 13 46.40 -6.74 -51.04
N PHE A 14 46.23 -8.02 -51.43
CA PHE A 14 45.04 -8.80 -51.08
C PHE A 14 45.14 -9.53 -49.74
N LEU A 15 46.30 -9.55 -49.07
CA LEU A 15 46.46 -10.26 -47.76
C LEU A 15 46.21 -9.40 -46.53
N LYS A 16 45.84 -8.15 -46.71
CA LYS A 16 45.37 -7.34 -45.58
C LYS A 16 43.87 -7.52 -45.41
N LYS A 17 43.43 -8.76 -45.12
CA LYS A 17 42.19 -9.03 -44.46
C LYS A 17 42.31 -8.48 -43.03
N THR A 18 41.97 -7.23 -42.86
CA THR A 18 41.71 -6.66 -41.55
C THR A 18 40.58 -7.46 -40.95
N ASN A 19 40.92 -8.37 -40.07
CA ASN A 19 39.98 -8.86 -39.10
C ASN A 19 39.58 -7.63 -38.25
N SER A 20 38.62 -6.87 -38.73
CA SER A 20 37.87 -5.99 -37.84
C SER A 20 37.11 -6.92 -36.89
N ARG A 21 37.78 -7.24 -35.78
CA ARG A 21 37.04 -7.66 -34.59
C ARG A 21 36.18 -6.47 -34.29
N GLU A 22 34.93 -6.51 -34.71
CA GLU A 22 33.92 -5.62 -34.17
C GLU A 22 34.03 -5.79 -32.66
N PRO A 23 34.25 -4.70 -31.91
CA PRO A 23 34.18 -4.81 -30.48
C PRO A 23 32.76 -5.30 -30.16
N MET A 24 32.65 -6.57 -29.80
CA MET A 24 31.43 -7.04 -29.18
C MET A 24 31.30 -6.20 -27.91
N SER A 25 30.45 -5.17 -28.02
CA SER A 25 30.02 -4.39 -26.89
C SER A 25 29.13 -5.32 -26.04
N GLU A 26 29.78 -6.17 -25.27
CA GLU A 26 29.06 -6.91 -24.24
C GLU A 26 28.51 -5.87 -23.27
N ILE A 27 27.21 -5.72 -23.26
CA ILE A 27 26.54 -4.87 -22.29
C ILE A 27 26.76 -5.52 -20.94
N ASN A 28 27.65 -4.92 -20.16
CA ASN A 28 27.86 -5.39 -18.80
C ASN A 28 26.62 -5.05 -17.97
N VAL A 29 25.77 -6.06 -17.72
CA VAL A 29 24.52 -5.91 -16.96
C VAL A 29 24.76 -5.86 -15.45
N THR A 30 25.98 -6.11 -14.98
CA THR A 30 26.30 -6.16 -13.54
C THR A 30 25.94 -4.87 -12.80
N PRO A 31 26.27 -3.66 -13.29
CA PRO A 31 25.86 -2.42 -12.61
C PRO A 31 24.34 -2.24 -12.59
N PHE A 32 23.67 -2.70 -13.63
CA PHE A 32 22.21 -2.61 -13.72
C PHE A 32 21.52 -3.55 -12.72
N VAL A 33 22.00 -4.78 -12.62
CA VAL A 33 21.49 -5.77 -11.66
C VAL A 33 21.73 -5.28 -10.22
N ASP A 34 22.88 -4.67 -9.92
CA ASP A 34 23.17 -4.13 -8.60
C ASP A 34 22.16 -3.03 -8.19
N VAL A 35 21.89 -2.09 -9.09
CA VAL A 35 20.89 -1.05 -8.85
C VAL A 35 19.51 -1.66 -8.62
N MET A 36 19.12 -2.67 -9.41
CA MET A 36 17.83 -3.35 -9.26
C MET A 36 17.71 -4.08 -7.93
N LEU A 37 18.80 -4.74 -7.48
CA LEU A 37 18.82 -5.41 -6.19
C LEU A 37 18.71 -4.43 -5.03
N VAL A 38 19.44 -3.31 -5.09
CA VAL A 38 19.36 -2.26 -4.06
C VAL A 38 17.96 -1.68 -3.98
N LEU A 39 17.34 -1.36 -5.12
CA LEU A 39 15.96 -0.88 -5.16
C LEU A 39 14.97 -1.91 -4.60
N LEU A 40 15.15 -3.19 -4.93
CA LEU A 40 14.32 -4.27 -4.42
C LEU A 40 14.39 -4.34 -2.89
N ILE A 41 15.58 -4.27 -2.32
CA ILE A 41 15.76 -4.30 -0.86
C ILE A 41 15.13 -3.06 -0.22
N ILE A 42 15.32 -1.87 -0.80
CA ILE A 42 14.71 -0.65 -0.29
C ILE A 42 13.17 -0.78 -0.28
N PHE A 43 12.57 -1.23 -1.37
CA PHE A 43 11.11 -1.43 -1.42
C PHE A 43 10.65 -2.51 -0.44
N MET A 44 11.40 -3.59 -0.27
CA MET A 44 11.07 -4.64 0.68
C MET A 44 11.05 -4.12 2.13
N VAL A 45 11.98 -3.24 2.49
CA VAL A 45 12.07 -2.66 3.84
C VAL A 45 11.04 -1.55 4.04
N THR A 46 10.75 -0.76 3.01
CA THR A 46 9.81 0.38 3.11
C THR A 46 8.35 -0.02 2.95
N ALA A 47 8.05 -1.10 2.24
CA ALA A 47 6.68 -1.56 2.01
C ALA A 47 5.86 -1.74 3.32
N PRO A 48 6.39 -2.37 4.39
CA PRO A 48 5.66 -2.48 5.66
C PRO A 48 5.41 -1.13 6.34
N LEU A 49 6.25 -0.11 6.05
CA LEU A 49 6.11 1.23 6.63
C LEU A 49 5.01 2.06 5.94
N LEU A 50 4.55 1.63 4.76
CA LEU A 50 3.46 2.27 4.03
C LEU A 50 2.08 1.79 4.48
N THR A 51 2.00 0.75 5.31
CA THR A 51 0.75 0.32 5.93
C THR A 51 0.40 1.28 7.07
N VAL A 52 -0.16 2.43 6.70
CA VAL A 52 -0.67 3.43 7.64
C VAL A 52 -2.06 2.98 8.08
N GLY A 53 -2.10 1.87 8.79
CA GLY A 53 -3.31 1.40 9.44
C GLY A 53 -3.29 1.74 10.92
N VAL A 54 -4.43 2.13 11.47
CA VAL A 54 -4.57 2.23 12.93
C VAL A 54 -4.62 0.81 13.48
N GLN A 55 -3.56 0.40 14.19
CA GLN A 55 -3.53 -0.90 14.84
C GLN A 55 -4.39 -0.85 16.09
N VAL A 56 -5.44 -1.66 16.12
CA VAL A 56 -6.30 -1.87 17.27
C VAL A 56 -6.53 -3.38 17.46
N ASP A 57 -6.48 -3.80 18.71
CA ASP A 57 -6.90 -5.14 19.09
C ASP A 57 -8.43 -5.16 19.21
N LEU A 58 -9.11 -5.75 18.25
CA LEU A 58 -10.57 -5.85 18.28
C LEU A 58 -11.02 -6.93 19.27
N PRO A 59 -12.11 -6.69 20.00
CA PRO A 59 -12.70 -7.75 20.83
C PRO A 59 -13.22 -8.88 19.93
N GLU A 60 -12.97 -10.12 20.33
CA GLU A 60 -13.46 -11.30 19.63
C GLU A 60 -14.97 -11.43 19.81
N SER A 61 -15.67 -11.72 18.75
CA SER A 61 -17.10 -12.06 18.80
C SER A 61 -17.44 -13.13 17.76
N SER A 62 -18.53 -13.84 17.98
CA SER A 62 -19.09 -14.83 17.06
C SER A 62 -20.03 -14.22 16.01
N ALA A 63 -19.93 -12.91 15.76
CA ALA A 63 -20.76 -12.25 14.76
C ALA A 63 -20.32 -12.65 13.33
N ASP A 64 -21.30 -12.94 12.50
CA ASP A 64 -21.08 -13.21 11.09
C ASP A 64 -20.51 -11.98 10.35
N SER A 65 -19.69 -12.22 9.35
CA SER A 65 -19.16 -11.17 8.48
C SER A 65 -20.30 -10.43 7.78
N LEU A 66 -20.32 -9.11 7.88
CA LEU A 66 -21.32 -8.30 7.22
C LEU A 66 -21.08 -8.28 5.69
N PRO A 67 -22.12 -8.36 4.85
CA PRO A 67 -21.94 -8.33 3.40
C PRO A 67 -21.42 -6.97 2.92
N GLU A 68 -20.36 -7.02 2.12
CA GLU A 68 -19.70 -5.88 1.49
C GLU A 68 -20.49 -5.37 0.28
N GLU A 69 -21.52 -4.57 0.48
CA GLU A 69 -22.24 -3.96 -0.65
C GLU A 69 -21.80 -2.52 -1.00
N GLN A 70 -21.09 -1.83 -0.14
CA GLN A 70 -20.53 -0.49 -0.37
C GLN A 70 -19.31 -0.30 0.53
N GLU A 71 -18.31 0.42 0.08
CA GLU A 71 -17.16 0.75 0.94
C GLU A 71 -17.66 1.46 2.21
N PRO A 72 -17.65 0.77 3.35
CA PRO A 72 -18.18 1.34 4.57
C PRO A 72 -17.21 2.36 5.13
N LEU A 73 -17.73 3.39 5.73
CA LEU A 73 -16.93 4.36 6.43
C LEU A 73 -16.53 3.78 7.79
N THR A 74 -15.24 3.59 8.01
CA THR A 74 -14.75 2.99 9.26
C THR A 74 -14.26 4.06 10.21
N LEU A 75 -14.81 4.05 11.44
CA LEU A 75 -14.38 4.85 12.56
C LEU A 75 -13.66 3.92 13.55
N THR A 76 -12.42 4.20 13.84
CA THR A 76 -11.58 3.38 14.74
C THR A 76 -11.23 4.15 16.00
N ILE A 77 -11.35 3.49 17.15
CA ILE A 77 -10.96 4.04 18.45
C ILE A 77 -9.82 3.16 18.99
N ASN A 78 -8.64 3.74 19.14
CA ASN A 78 -7.48 3.01 19.64
C ASN A 78 -7.49 2.87 21.17
N SER A 79 -6.51 2.15 21.71
CA SER A 79 -6.35 1.92 23.14
C SER A 79 -6.18 3.20 23.99
N LYS A 80 -5.75 4.30 23.36
CA LYS A 80 -5.59 5.62 23.99
C LYS A 80 -6.86 6.46 23.95
N GLY A 81 -7.93 5.97 23.33
CA GLY A 81 -9.18 6.70 23.13
C GLY A 81 -9.15 7.73 22.00
N GLU A 82 -8.12 7.70 21.16
CA GLU A 82 -8.02 8.54 19.96
C GLU A 82 -8.92 7.99 18.86
N ILE A 83 -9.58 8.90 18.12
CA ILE A 83 -10.54 8.57 17.08
C ILE A 83 -9.89 8.76 15.73
N PHE A 84 -10.06 7.77 14.86
CA PHE A 84 -9.60 7.79 13.48
C PHE A 84 -10.78 7.52 12.56
N ILE A 85 -10.91 8.32 11.50
CA ILE A 85 -11.86 8.06 10.42
C ILE A 85 -11.03 7.63 9.22
N GLN A 86 -11.24 6.36 8.80
CA GLN A 86 -10.34 5.67 7.90
C GLN A 86 -8.91 5.69 8.48
N GLU A 87 -8.00 6.49 7.96
CA GLU A 87 -6.61 6.60 8.43
C GLU A 87 -6.29 7.97 9.06
N SER A 88 -7.26 8.88 9.08
CA SER A 88 -7.05 10.24 9.57
C SER A 88 -7.49 10.36 11.03
N LYS A 89 -6.58 10.84 11.91
CA LYS A 89 -6.92 11.18 13.28
C LYS A 89 -7.87 12.38 13.30
N VAL A 90 -8.92 12.30 14.11
CA VAL A 90 -9.96 13.32 14.22
C VAL A 90 -10.25 13.58 15.69
N GLU A 91 -10.37 14.87 16.03
CA GLU A 91 -10.83 15.30 17.35
C GLU A 91 -12.31 14.98 17.54
N TYR A 92 -12.70 14.66 18.78
CA TYR A 92 -14.07 14.27 19.12
C TYR A 92 -15.14 15.23 18.59
N ASP A 93 -14.92 16.53 18.74
CA ASP A 93 -15.86 17.58 18.32
C ASP A 93 -16.00 17.69 16.78
N ASN A 94 -15.02 17.20 16.06
CA ASN A 94 -14.96 17.29 14.59
C ASN A 94 -15.41 15.99 13.89
N VAL A 95 -15.71 14.93 14.64
CA VAL A 95 -16.07 13.61 14.08
C VAL A 95 -17.26 13.71 13.13
N ILE A 96 -18.37 14.33 13.57
CA ILE A 96 -19.58 14.45 12.77
C ILE A 96 -19.35 15.28 11.51
N ALA A 97 -18.66 16.43 11.65
CA ALA A 97 -18.35 17.30 10.50
C ALA A 97 -17.49 16.56 9.47
N LYS A 98 -16.51 15.78 9.92
CA LYS A 98 -15.63 14.99 9.05
C LYS A 98 -16.39 13.88 8.33
N ILE A 99 -17.26 13.16 9.03
CA ILE A 99 -18.09 12.11 8.45
C ILE A 99 -19.02 12.69 7.39
N LEU A 100 -19.72 13.80 7.70
CA LEU A 100 -20.61 14.47 6.75
C LEU A 100 -19.85 14.95 5.51
N ALA A 101 -18.64 15.46 5.65
CA ALA A 101 -17.82 15.85 4.52
C ALA A 101 -17.44 14.67 3.63
N ILE A 102 -17.07 13.52 4.21
CA ILE A 102 -16.74 12.30 3.45
C ILE A 102 -17.97 11.68 2.82
N SER A 103 -19.09 11.63 3.54
CA SER A 103 -20.34 11.04 3.06
C SER A 103 -21.15 11.97 2.13
N LYS A 104 -20.61 13.16 1.81
CA LYS A 104 -21.29 14.19 0.99
C LYS A 104 -22.67 14.55 1.56
N ASN A 105 -22.72 14.79 2.88
CA ASN A 105 -23.93 15.09 3.65
C ASN A 105 -25.01 14.01 3.63
N ARG A 106 -24.68 12.76 3.32
CA ARG A 106 -25.60 11.64 3.40
C ARG A 106 -25.56 10.99 4.77
N THR A 107 -26.69 10.83 5.41
CA THR A 107 -26.85 10.19 6.72
C THR A 107 -27.20 8.69 6.62
N ASP A 108 -27.48 8.20 5.41
CA ASP A 108 -27.75 6.80 5.11
C ASP A 108 -26.47 5.95 4.89
N THR A 109 -25.29 6.60 4.96
CA THR A 109 -24.00 5.94 4.83
C THR A 109 -23.78 4.95 5.98
N ARG A 110 -23.31 3.75 5.65
CA ARG A 110 -23.00 2.72 6.64
C ARG A 110 -21.68 3.06 7.34
N ILE A 111 -21.72 3.16 8.67
CA ILE A 111 -20.59 3.48 9.50
C ILE A 111 -20.25 2.27 10.37
N TYR A 112 -19.03 1.77 10.27
CA TYR A 112 -18.52 0.72 11.14
C TYR A 112 -17.63 1.34 12.21
N VAL A 113 -17.98 1.09 13.45
CA VAL A 113 -17.20 1.50 14.61
C VAL A 113 -16.33 0.32 15.05
N ARG A 114 -15.04 0.54 15.15
CA ARG A 114 -14.04 -0.43 15.65
C ARG A 114 -13.43 0.12 16.91
N GLY A 115 -13.55 -0.59 18.00
CA GLY A 115 -12.92 -0.23 19.27
C GLY A 115 -11.80 -1.22 19.62
N ASP A 116 -10.68 -0.71 20.14
CA ASP A 116 -9.64 -1.56 20.73
C ASP A 116 -10.25 -2.34 21.92
N LYS A 117 -9.82 -3.60 22.10
CA LYS A 117 -10.33 -4.47 23.17
C LYS A 117 -10.10 -3.94 24.59
N THR A 118 -9.11 -3.05 24.74
CA THR A 118 -8.76 -2.46 26.05
C THR A 118 -9.48 -1.15 26.32
N ILE A 119 -10.17 -0.58 25.33
CA ILE A 119 -10.93 0.66 25.49
C ILE A 119 -12.16 0.45 26.38
N ASN A 120 -12.49 1.46 27.17
CA ASN A 120 -13.72 1.43 27.95
C ASN A 120 -14.95 1.38 27.04
N TYR A 121 -15.81 0.38 27.23
CA TYR A 121 -17.02 0.19 26.45
C TYR A 121 -17.94 1.43 26.46
N GLY A 122 -17.99 2.14 27.58
CA GLY A 122 -18.74 3.40 27.70
C GLY A 122 -18.29 4.46 26.68
N ARG A 123 -16.99 4.52 26.38
CA ARG A 123 -16.47 5.44 25.36
C ARG A 123 -16.93 5.07 23.95
N VAL A 124 -17.01 3.78 23.66
CA VAL A 124 -17.54 3.30 22.37
C VAL A 124 -19.01 3.64 22.24
N LEU A 125 -19.80 3.39 23.28
CA LEU A 125 -21.24 3.72 23.30
C LEU A 125 -21.51 5.22 23.18
N GLU A 126 -20.68 6.04 23.81
CA GLU A 126 -20.77 7.51 23.71
C GLU A 126 -20.64 7.97 22.24
N ILE A 127 -19.63 7.43 21.54
CA ILE A 127 -19.41 7.76 20.12
C ILE A 127 -20.55 7.22 19.24
N MET A 128 -21.00 6.00 19.47
CA MET A 128 -22.15 5.44 18.75
C MET A 128 -23.43 6.26 19.00
N GLY A 129 -23.66 6.70 20.24
CA GLY A 129 -24.77 7.57 20.60
C GLY A 129 -24.70 8.93 19.90
N MET A 130 -23.50 9.53 19.83
CA MET A 130 -23.27 10.78 19.10
C MET A 130 -23.56 10.62 17.60
N LEU A 131 -23.12 9.53 16.98
CA LEU A 131 -23.40 9.23 15.57
C LEU A 131 -24.90 9.06 15.31
N SER A 132 -25.57 8.25 16.13
CA SER A 132 -27.03 8.02 16.01
C SER A 132 -27.83 9.30 16.26
N GLY A 133 -27.44 10.11 17.25
CA GLY A 133 -28.05 11.40 17.55
C GLY A 133 -27.87 12.44 16.44
N SER A 134 -26.83 12.28 15.60
CA SER A 134 -26.58 13.13 14.43
C SER A 134 -27.30 12.65 13.17
N GLY A 135 -28.16 11.65 13.27
CA GLY A 135 -29.01 11.17 12.18
C GLY A 135 -28.44 10.02 11.37
N PHE A 136 -27.30 9.45 11.75
CA PHE A 136 -26.76 8.25 11.11
C PHE A 136 -27.52 7.02 11.59
N THR A 137 -28.29 6.40 10.71
CA THR A 137 -29.17 5.25 11.03
C THR A 137 -28.48 3.90 10.87
N LYS A 138 -27.36 3.85 10.15
CA LYS A 138 -26.64 2.62 9.81
C LYS A 138 -25.27 2.57 10.49
N VAL A 139 -25.27 2.59 11.83
CA VAL A 139 -24.07 2.48 12.65
C VAL A 139 -23.98 1.08 13.22
N ALA A 140 -22.86 0.40 13.01
CA ALA A 140 -22.62 -0.94 13.53
C ALA A 140 -21.26 -1.03 14.21
N LEU A 141 -21.20 -1.73 15.34
CA LEU A 141 -19.93 -2.10 15.98
C LEU A 141 -19.43 -3.38 15.32
N ILE A 142 -18.18 -3.37 14.87
CA ILE A 142 -17.53 -4.55 14.33
C ILE A 142 -16.43 -5.05 15.26
N SER A 143 -16.31 -6.37 15.31
CA SER A 143 -15.31 -7.08 16.11
C SER A 143 -14.71 -8.20 15.29
N GLU A 144 -13.55 -8.70 15.71
CA GLU A 144 -12.97 -9.88 15.08
C GLU A 144 -13.78 -11.14 15.42
N PRO A 145 -13.90 -12.10 14.49
CA PRO A 145 -14.50 -13.40 14.80
C PRO A 145 -13.72 -14.11 15.90
N TYR A 146 -14.44 -14.78 16.79
CA TYR A 146 -13.84 -15.64 17.80
C TYR A 146 -13.09 -16.79 17.13
N LYS A 147 -11.79 -16.91 17.42
CA LYS A 147 -10.99 -18.07 17.01
C LYS A 147 -10.98 -19.06 18.14
N GLU A 148 -11.64 -20.20 17.99
CA GLU A 148 -11.47 -21.31 18.90
C GLU A 148 -10.00 -21.75 18.92
N ARG A 149 -9.43 -21.90 20.12
CA ARG A 149 -8.09 -22.44 20.33
C ARG A 149 -8.11 -23.93 20.35
#